data_a514e8e011c540c38ed06d0f34413716
#
_entry.id   a514e8e011c540c38ed06d0f34413716
#
_cell.length_a   1.000
_cell.length_b   1.000
_cell.length_c   1.000
_cell.angle_alpha   90.00
_cell.angle_beta   90.00
_cell.angle_gamma   90.00
#
_symmetry.space_group_name_H-M   'P 1'
#
loop_
_entity.id
_entity.type
_entity.pdbx_description
1 polymer ?
#
loop_
_entity_poly.entity_id
_entity_poly.type
_entity_poly.pdbx_seq_one_letter_code
_entity_poly.pdbx_strand_id
1 'polypeptide(L)'
;MIDGKETMEIAKTCCCTLAVILCMAADAQTCTSPNVVTYEEFGAVGDGKTDDQKAIVAAHAAANKRRVPVRAGDGKTYYIGGGAKVAVIKTDVDFGTAKFVIDDRNLENVKAPVFRVDPSARSFEVKGVKTLARGQARLGVSLPGPCLVEAVNGKVRQYIRYGLNQNNGSPQKEVFLVAADGTVDPATPIVWDYAEVTRLTAHPVDAKTLTIKGGHFTTIANQAESTYNYHARGIAVRRSNVRIEGLRHDVTGEGDHGAPYGSFVGASYSANVLVTNCVFTAHKTYRTIGAAGKPVSMGSYDISANNSVNVSFVNCRQTTDINDGRYWGIFGSNYCKNLLYDGCTFSRFDAHMGVANATVRNCELGYMGINAIGFGTFLVENTTVRSRSFFNLRSDYGSTWRGDFIVRNCTFVPSGGKKAASALVHGVSTDRHDFGYECHAPRRIVFDGLTIDDSRHPEKYDGPFVFSMFNPKNMGADYVEKHPYHVTEEVVLKNVTTASGKPVNLSPNAWMFRNVKVVRD
;
A
#
# COMPACT_ATOMS: atom_id res chain seq x y z
N MET A 1 -23.09 70.89 -36.82
CA MET A 1 -22.34 71.76 -37.80
C MET A 1 -21.23 70.89 -38.29
N ILE A 2 -21.48 70.31 -39.45
CA ILE A 2 -20.71 70.50 -40.71
C ILE A 2 -19.44 69.66 -40.69
N ASP A 3 -19.41 68.56 -41.38
CA ASP A 3 -19.15 68.23 -42.78
C ASP A 3 -17.68 67.95 -43.02
N GLY A 4 -17.23 67.04 -43.75
CA GLY A 4 -17.61 66.28 -44.95
C GLY A 4 -16.37 65.47 -45.31
N LYS A 5 -16.50 64.28 -45.81
CA LYS A 5 -16.44 63.90 -47.24
C LYS A 5 -15.12 64.33 -47.93
N GLU A 6 -14.48 63.55 -48.67
CA GLU A 6 -14.57 62.64 -49.81
C GLU A 6 -13.14 62.44 -50.33
N THR A 7 -12.72 61.53 -50.99
CA THR A 7 -12.89 60.52 -52.02
C THR A 7 -11.53 60.21 -52.65
N MET A 8 -11.28 58.99 -52.82
CA MET A 8 -10.84 58.19 -53.95
C MET A 8 -10.22 58.91 -55.18
N GLU A 9 -9.06 58.51 -55.65
CA GLU A 9 -8.90 58.02 -57.02
C GLU A 9 -7.54 57.36 -57.33
N ILE A 10 -7.64 56.43 -58.20
CA ILE A 10 -6.78 55.50 -58.89
C ILE A 10 -5.79 56.18 -59.84
N ALA A 11 -4.59 55.67 -60.01
CA ALA A 11 -3.96 55.56 -61.32
C ALA A 11 -2.83 54.51 -61.36
N LYS A 12 -2.95 53.66 -62.35
CA LYS A 12 -2.02 52.63 -62.84
C LYS A 12 -0.77 53.27 -63.49
N THR A 13 0.39 52.58 -63.43
CA THR A 13 1.08 52.12 -64.63
C THR A 13 2.48 51.56 -64.33
N CYS A 14 2.66 50.33 -64.58
CA CYS A 14 3.62 49.54 -65.37
C CYS A 14 5.16 49.76 -65.23
N CYS A 15 5.78 48.65 -65.02
CA CYS A 15 6.91 48.02 -65.70
C CYS A 15 8.33 48.19 -65.17
N CYS A 16 8.89 47.07 -64.95
CA CYS A 16 10.19 46.44 -65.29
C CYS A 16 11.04 45.95 -64.14
N THR A 17 10.96 44.63 -64.00
CA THR A 17 12.04 43.66 -63.76
C THR A 17 13.35 44.12 -63.18
N LEU A 18 13.66 43.63 -61.96
CA LEU A 18 14.97 43.05 -61.63
C LEU A 18 14.80 41.97 -60.52
N ALA A 19 15.06 40.73 -60.90
CA ALA A 19 15.06 39.61 -59.96
C ALA A 19 16.30 39.72 -59.06
N VAL A 20 16.08 39.95 -57.77
CA VAL A 20 17.10 39.70 -56.71
C VAL A 20 16.60 38.51 -55.90
N ILE A 21 17.22 37.36 -56.12
CA ILE A 21 17.03 36.17 -55.28
C ILE A 21 17.69 36.47 -53.94
N LEU A 22 16.90 36.90 -52.95
CA LEU A 22 17.31 36.86 -51.55
C LEU A 22 16.96 35.45 -51.04
N CYS A 23 18.00 34.60 -50.87
CA CYS A 23 17.91 33.43 -50.03
C CYS A 23 17.61 33.89 -48.59
N MET A 24 16.32 33.88 -48.21
CA MET A 24 15.96 33.84 -46.82
C MET A 24 16.28 32.44 -46.31
N ALA A 25 17.39 32.28 -45.60
CA ALA A 25 17.61 31.16 -44.71
C ALA A 25 16.48 31.23 -43.67
N ALA A 26 15.49 30.35 -43.83
CA ALA A 26 14.54 30.06 -42.79
C ALA A 26 15.36 29.45 -41.65
N ASP A 27 15.63 30.20 -40.61
CA ASP A 27 15.98 29.63 -39.33
C ASP A 27 14.86 28.69 -38.93
N ALA A 28 15.08 27.41 -39.20
CA ALA A 28 14.32 26.35 -38.57
C ALA A 28 14.57 26.50 -37.07
N GLN A 29 13.68 27.23 -36.39
CA GLN A 29 13.54 27.10 -34.95
C GLN A 29 13.32 25.60 -34.71
N THR A 30 14.41 24.88 -34.43
CA THR A 30 14.37 23.58 -33.81
C THR A 30 13.58 23.78 -32.52
N CYS A 31 12.31 23.39 -32.53
CA CYS A 31 11.57 23.06 -31.33
C CYS A 31 12.40 21.98 -30.64
N THR A 32 13.30 22.39 -29.76
CA THR A 32 14.02 21.47 -28.89
C THR A 32 12.94 20.84 -28.02
N SER A 33 12.48 19.64 -28.38
CA SER A 33 11.77 18.75 -27.47
C SER A 33 12.50 18.79 -26.14
N PRO A 34 11.79 18.87 -25.01
CA PRO A 34 12.47 18.85 -23.72
C PRO A 34 13.45 17.69 -23.74
N ASN A 35 14.71 17.97 -23.38
CA ASN A 35 15.84 17.06 -23.46
C ASN A 35 15.47 15.77 -22.68
N VAL A 36 15.13 14.70 -23.37
CA VAL A 36 14.65 13.41 -22.84
C VAL A 36 15.69 12.37 -23.16
N VAL A 37 15.96 11.48 -22.23
CA VAL A 37 16.84 10.31 -22.44
C VAL A 37 15.99 9.11 -22.83
N THR A 38 16.40 8.38 -23.87
CA THR A 38 15.79 7.11 -24.27
C THR A 38 16.70 5.92 -23.96
N TYR A 39 16.13 4.73 -23.91
CA TYR A 39 16.90 3.51 -23.68
C TYR A 39 17.77 3.15 -24.89
N GLU A 40 17.30 3.45 -26.09
CA GLU A 40 17.96 3.21 -27.36
C GLU A 40 19.26 4.02 -27.48
N GLU A 41 19.31 5.25 -26.92
CA GLU A 41 20.57 6.05 -26.87
C GLU A 41 21.70 5.33 -26.13
N PHE A 42 21.38 4.33 -25.30
CA PHE A 42 22.32 3.54 -24.51
C PHE A 42 22.44 2.09 -24.98
N GLY A 43 21.91 1.78 -26.18
CA GLY A 43 22.06 0.49 -26.83
C GLY A 43 20.98 -0.54 -26.47
N ALA A 44 19.83 -0.11 -25.91
CA ALA A 44 18.71 -1.02 -25.76
C ALA A 44 18.13 -1.39 -27.13
N VAL A 45 17.85 -2.67 -27.34
CA VAL A 45 17.30 -3.21 -28.59
C VAL A 45 15.78 -3.19 -28.57
N GLY A 46 15.18 -3.59 -27.46
CA GLY A 46 13.74 -3.62 -27.28
C GLY A 46 13.03 -4.65 -28.16
N ASP A 47 13.68 -5.80 -28.42
CA ASP A 47 13.18 -6.91 -29.25
C ASP A 47 12.52 -8.03 -28.43
N GLY A 48 12.50 -7.90 -27.12
CA GLY A 48 11.96 -8.89 -26.17
C GLY A 48 12.84 -10.11 -25.94
N LYS A 49 14.08 -10.11 -26.42
CA LYS A 49 15.03 -11.23 -26.34
C LYS A 49 16.41 -10.82 -25.83
N THR A 50 16.93 -9.72 -26.35
CA THR A 50 18.23 -9.15 -25.96
C THR A 50 18.09 -8.56 -24.54
N ASP A 51 19.03 -8.87 -23.65
CA ASP A 51 19.02 -8.32 -22.29
C ASP A 51 19.37 -6.83 -22.31
N ASP A 52 18.35 -5.99 -22.15
CA ASP A 52 18.42 -4.54 -22.17
C ASP A 52 18.78 -3.92 -20.80
N GLN A 53 18.94 -4.72 -19.74
CA GLN A 53 19.15 -4.21 -18.37
C GLN A 53 20.31 -3.22 -18.28
N LYS A 54 21.43 -3.50 -18.93
CA LYS A 54 22.61 -2.61 -18.89
C LYS A 54 22.32 -1.24 -19.51
N ALA A 55 21.63 -1.23 -20.65
CA ALA A 55 21.24 -0.02 -21.37
C ALA A 55 20.25 0.80 -20.55
N ILE A 56 19.22 0.16 -19.96
CA ILE A 56 18.24 0.79 -19.07
C ILE A 56 18.94 1.45 -17.86
N VAL A 57 19.85 0.75 -17.19
CA VAL A 57 20.62 1.30 -16.06
C VAL A 57 21.46 2.51 -16.48
N ALA A 58 22.12 2.45 -17.63
CA ALA A 58 22.95 3.54 -18.15
C ALA A 58 22.09 4.77 -18.51
N ALA A 59 20.92 4.57 -19.14
CA ALA A 59 19.99 5.63 -19.48
C ALA A 59 19.50 6.38 -18.23
N HIS A 60 19.06 5.67 -17.19
CA HIS A 60 18.65 6.30 -15.93
C HIS A 60 19.81 7.03 -15.24
N ALA A 61 21.04 6.50 -15.28
CA ALA A 61 22.21 7.19 -14.73
C ALA A 61 22.49 8.52 -15.47
N ALA A 62 22.39 8.52 -16.81
CA ALA A 62 22.56 9.70 -17.64
C ALA A 62 21.44 10.73 -17.39
N ALA A 63 20.19 10.30 -17.35
CA ALA A 63 19.02 11.15 -17.06
C ALA A 63 19.15 11.84 -15.69
N ASN A 64 19.53 11.09 -14.66
CA ASN A 64 19.76 11.61 -13.32
C ASN A 64 20.86 12.70 -13.31
N LYS A 65 21.97 12.46 -14.05
CA LYS A 65 23.07 13.43 -14.18
C LYS A 65 22.64 14.69 -14.92
N ARG A 66 21.89 14.52 -16.03
CA ARG A 66 21.37 15.63 -16.85
C ARG A 66 20.15 16.32 -16.23
N ARG A 67 19.48 15.69 -15.23
CA ARG A 67 18.22 16.14 -14.61
C ARG A 67 17.07 16.26 -15.61
N VAL A 68 16.99 15.32 -16.53
CA VAL A 68 15.95 15.23 -17.58
C VAL A 68 15.15 13.95 -17.44
N PRO A 69 13.90 13.88 -17.94
CA PRO A 69 13.10 12.66 -17.87
C PRO A 69 13.68 11.54 -18.75
N VAL A 70 13.22 10.31 -18.44
CA VAL A 70 13.44 9.12 -19.26
C VAL A 70 12.16 8.77 -20.00
N ARG A 71 12.26 8.37 -21.26
CA ARG A 71 11.16 7.81 -22.05
C ARG A 71 11.56 6.47 -22.64
N ALA A 72 10.71 5.46 -22.46
CA ALA A 72 10.82 4.19 -23.17
C ALA A 72 10.29 4.31 -24.60
N GLY A 73 10.82 3.51 -25.53
CA GLY A 73 10.36 3.48 -26.92
C GLY A 73 8.94 2.91 -27.03
N ASP A 74 8.06 3.63 -27.73
CA ASP A 74 6.69 3.17 -27.93
C ASP A 74 6.63 1.83 -28.66
N GLY A 75 5.84 0.88 -28.13
CA GLY A 75 5.65 -0.45 -28.68
C GLY A 75 6.87 -1.40 -28.55
N LYS A 76 7.99 -0.94 -28.03
CA LYS A 76 9.17 -1.77 -27.75
C LYS A 76 8.90 -2.80 -26.66
N THR A 77 9.64 -3.91 -26.72
CA THR A 77 9.62 -4.95 -25.66
C THR A 77 11.02 -5.14 -25.12
N TYR A 78 11.30 -4.65 -23.93
CA TYR A 78 12.58 -4.78 -23.26
C TYR A 78 12.62 -6.06 -22.44
N TYR A 79 13.64 -6.90 -22.65
CA TYR A 79 13.90 -8.07 -21.82
C TYR A 79 14.92 -7.71 -20.74
N ILE A 80 14.62 -8.12 -19.52
CA ILE A 80 15.44 -7.88 -18.32
C ILE A 80 15.77 -9.23 -17.71
N GLY A 81 17.01 -9.65 -17.85
CA GLY A 81 17.51 -10.90 -17.30
C GLY A 81 17.78 -10.86 -15.80
N GLY A 82 18.46 -11.90 -15.30
CA GLY A 82 18.73 -12.12 -13.88
C GLY A 82 19.81 -11.25 -13.25
N GLY A 83 20.38 -10.28 -13.95
CA GLY A 83 21.47 -9.44 -13.44
C GLY A 83 21.09 -8.61 -12.22
N ALA A 84 22.05 -8.36 -11.30
CA ALA A 84 21.84 -7.64 -10.06
C ALA A 84 21.88 -6.10 -10.19
N LYS A 85 22.07 -5.55 -11.39
CA LYS A 85 22.12 -4.10 -11.59
C LYS A 85 20.76 -3.47 -11.44
N VAL A 86 20.69 -2.30 -10.80
CA VAL A 86 19.47 -1.56 -10.48
C VAL A 86 19.43 -0.26 -11.26
N ALA A 87 18.34 -0.01 -11.99
CA ALA A 87 18.06 1.28 -12.61
C ALA A 87 17.56 2.26 -11.56
N VAL A 88 18.39 3.24 -11.18
CA VAL A 88 18.06 4.25 -10.17
C VAL A 88 17.30 5.40 -10.81
N ILE A 89 16.06 5.64 -10.36
CA ILE A 89 15.16 6.69 -10.85
C ILE A 89 15.24 7.89 -9.90
N LYS A 90 15.61 9.06 -10.43
CA LYS A 90 15.57 10.37 -9.73
C LYS A 90 14.89 11.48 -10.54
N THR A 91 14.45 11.15 -11.75
CA THR A 91 13.74 12.03 -12.67
C THR A 91 12.47 11.36 -13.15
N ASP A 92 11.55 12.10 -13.73
CA ASP A 92 10.31 11.56 -14.26
C ASP A 92 10.57 10.48 -15.31
N VAL A 93 9.67 9.49 -15.37
CA VAL A 93 9.77 8.35 -16.29
C VAL A 93 8.45 8.17 -17.03
N ASP A 94 8.54 8.11 -18.35
CA ASP A 94 7.43 7.75 -19.21
C ASP A 94 7.72 6.39 -19.89
N PHE A 95 7.13 5.34 -19.36
CA PHE A 95 7.21 4.01 -19.98
C PHE A 95 6.25 3.87 -21.18
N GLY A 96 5.28 4.78 -21.35
CA GLY A 96 4.35 4.80 -22.46
C GLY A 96 3.66 3.48 -22.69
N THR A 97 3.72 2.98 -23.93
CA THR A 97 3.18 1.68 -24.37
C THR A 97 4.24 0.56 -24.38
N ALA A 98 5.43 0.81 -23.87
CA ALA A 98 6.51 -0.18 -23.82
C ALA A 98 6.13 -1.38 -22.95
N LYS A 99 6.65 -2.54 -23.34
CA LYS A 99 6.55 -3.81 -22.60
C LYS A 99 7.89 -4.15 -21.97
N PHE A 100 7.84 -4.76 -20.79
CA PHE A 100 9.01 -5.20 -20.05
C PHE A 100 8.82 -6.67 -19.64
N VAL A 101 9.72 -7.55 -20.07
CA VAL A 101 9.75 -8.95 -19.63
C VAL A 101 10.86 -9.10 -18.61
N ILE A 102 10.48 -9.35 -17.36
CA ILE A 102 11.41 -9.52 -16.23
C ILE A 102 11.53 -11.02 -15.96
N ASP A 103 12.72 -11.59 -16.19
CA ASP A 103 12.95 -13.02 -16.02
C ASP A 103 13.60 -13.31 -14.65
N ASP A 104 12.79 -13.87 -13.74
CA ASP A 104 13.22 -14.18 -12.38
C ASP A 104 13.64 -15.64 -12.16
N ARG A 105 13.78 -16.42 -13.24
CA ARG A 105 14.17 -17.85 -13.13
C ARG A 105 15.61 -18.06 -12.67
N ASN A 106 16.52 -17.14 -13.05
CA ASN A 106 17.95 -17.25 -12.72
C ASN A 106 18.49 -15.90 -12.25
N LEU A 107 18.42 -15.62 -10.96
CA LEU A 107 18.79 -14.34 -10.38
C LEU A 107 20.16 -14.36 -9.71
N GLU A 108 21.02 -13.39 -10.03
CA GLU A 108 22.27 -13.12 -9.29
C GLU A 108 21.99 -12.61 -7.87
N ASN A 109 20.92 -11.80 -7.70
CA ASN A 109 20.50 -11.26 -6.42
C ASN A 109 18.98 -11.09 -6.36
N VAL A 110 18.32 -11.97 -5.63
CA VAL A 110 16.86 -11.97 -5.45
C VAL A 110 16.31 -10.73 -4.73
N LYS A 111 17.17 -9.93 -4.07
CA LYS A 111 16.80 -8.69 -3.36
C LYS A 111 17.07 -7.42 -4.18
N ALA A 112 17.64 -7.52 -5.38
CA ALA A 112 17.89 -6.37 -6.23
C ALA A 112 16.64 -6.02 -7.05
N PRO A 113 15.98 -4.88 -6.82
CA PRO A 113 14.86 -4.44 -7.65
C PRO A 113 15.34 -4.11 -9.06
N VAL A 114 14.47 -4.20 -10.04
CA VAL A 114 14.78 -3.74 -11.42
C VAL A 114 14.92 -2.23 -11.43
N PHE A 115 13.95 -1.53 -10.81
CA PHE A 115 13.94 -0.08 -10.67
C PHE A 115 13.91 0.34 -9.20
N ARG A 116 14.63 1.39 -8.87
CA ARG A 116 14.60 1.97 -7.53
C ARG A 116 14.47 3.48 -7.60
N VAL A 117 13.40 4.00 -7.03
CA VAL A 117 13.12 5.43 -6.93
C VAL A 117 13.79 5.96 -5.67
N ASP A 118 14.92 6.64 -5.84
CA ASP A 118 15.73 7.15 -4.73
C ASP A 118 15.41 8.62 -4.42
N PRO A 119 15.47 9.03 -3.14
CA PRO A 119 15.33 10.43 -2.76
C PRO A 119 16.49 11.28 -3.27
N SER A 120 16.30 12.60 -3.32
CA SER A 120 17.35 13.54 -3.71
C SER A 120 18.41 13.71 -2.60
N ALA A 121 18.01 13.62 -1.34
CA ALA A 121 18.87 13.73 -0.16
C ALA A 121 18.93 12.42 0.62
N ARG A 122 20.05 12.20 1.31
CA ARG A 122 20.23 11.01 2.16
C ARG A 122 19.52 11.19 3.50
N SER A 123 19.07 10.09 4.08
CA SER A 123 18.63 10.06 5.48
C SER A 123 19.78 10.34 6.44
N PHE A 124 19.45 10.87 7.60
CA PHE A 124 20.40 11.20 8.66
C PHE A 124 19.83 10.88 10.04
N GLU A 125 20.72 10.72 11.01
CA GLU A 125 20.36 10.52 12.41
C GLU A 125 20.00 11.86 13.08
N VAL A 126 18.87 11.90 13.78
CA VAL A 126 18.45 13.04 14.60
C VAL A 126 18.93 12.82 16.03
N LYS A 127 19.75 13.73 16.53
CA LYS A 127 20.32 13.68 17.90
C LYS A 127 19.53 14.57 18.86
N GLY A 128 19.70 14.33 20.16
CA GLY A 128 19.12 15.16 21.22
C GLY A 128 17.73 14.75 21.71
N VAL A 129 17.03 13.86 21.01
CA VAL A 129 15.72 13.32 21.44
C VAL A 129 15.96 11.99 22.14
N LYS A 130 15.73 11.93 23.46
CA LYS A 130 15.97 10.73 24.28
C LYS A 130 14.70 9.93 24.57
N THR A 131 13.57 10.59 24.63
CA THR A 131 12.26 10.02 24.93
C THR A 131 11.21 10.62 24.01
N LEU A 132 10.08 9.93 23.80
CA LEU A 132 8.90 10.45 23.10
C LEU A 132 7.66 10.02 23.86
N ALA A 133 6.67 10.90 23.91
CA ALA A 133 5.36 10.59 24.46
C ALA A 133 4.32 10.46 23.34
N ARG A 134 3.35 9.60 23.56
CA ARG A 134 2.18 9.50 22.68
C ARG A 134 1.50 10.85 22.52
N GLY A 135 1.19 11.23 21.28
CA GLY A 135 0.55 12.51 20.98
C GLY A 135 1.47 13.73 21.15
N GLN A 136 2.76 13.55 21.39
CA GLN A 136 3.71 14.66 21.50
C GLN A 136 3.72 15.46 20.21
N ALA A 137 3.50 16.79 20.32
CA ALA A 137 3.33 17.67 19.17
C ALA A 137 4.66 18.22 18.61
N ARG A 138 5.78 18.14 19.34
CA ARG A 138 7.09 18.67 18.91
C ARG A 138 8.24 17.79 19.37
N LEU A 139 9.25 17.62 18.52
CA LEU A 139 10.45 16.84 18.87
C LEU A 139 11.45 17.60 19.77
N GLY A 140 11.32 18.93 19.86
CA GLY A 140 12.28 19.76 20.58
C GLY A 140 13.61 20.00 19.83
N VAL A 141 13.68 19.63 18.56
CA VAL A 141 14.83 19.84 17.67
C VAL A 141 14.35 20.34 16.31
N SER A 142 15.17 21.14 15.62
CA SER A 142 14.89 21.58 14.25
C SER A 142 15.56 20.66 13.24
N LEU A 143 14.94 20.53 12.07
CA LEU A 143 15.40 19.72 10.93
C LEU A 143 15.73 20.63 9.73
N PRO A 144 16.58 20.18 8.79
CA PRO A 144 16.91 20.96 7.59
C PRO A 144 15.72 21.24 6.67
N GLY A 145 14.62 20.51 6.83
CA GLY A 145 13.38 20.60 6.06
C GLY A 145 12.37 19.57 6.56
N PRO A 146 11.19 19.47 5.94
CA PRO A 146 10.22 18.43 6.27
C PRO A 146 10.82 17.02 6.10
N CYS A 147 10.58 16.14 7.07
CA CYS A 147 11.10 14.78 7.07
C CYS A 147 10.04 13.76 7.47
N LEU A 148 10.13 12.57 6.91
CA LEU A 148 9.59 11.35 7.51
C LEU A 148 10.59 10.87 8.57
N VAL A 149 10.16 10.76 9.81
CA VAL A 149 11.02 10.36 10.92
C VAL A 149 10.66 8.96 11.37
N GLU A 150 11.66 8.05 11.49
CA GLU A 150 11.53 6.76 12.13
C GLU A 150 12.07 6.84 13.56
N ALA A 151 11.24 6.55 14.57
CA ALA A 151 11.64 6.37 15.95
C ALA A 151 11.76 4.88 16.28
N VAL A 152 12.84 4.49 16.98
CA VAL A 152 13.11 3.10 17.38
C VAL A 152 13.56 3.04 18.82
N ASN A 153 12.97 2.11 19.60
CA ASN A 153 13.53 1.60 20.84
C ASN A 153 13.95 0.14 20.63
N GLY A 154 15.24 -0.09 20.43
CA GLY A 154 15.80 -1.43 20.18
C GLY A 154 15.75 -2.38 21.37
N LYS A 155 15.52 -1.84 22.59
CA LYS A 155 15.48 -2.62 23.84
C LYS A 155 14.10 -3.22 24.12
N VAL A 156 13.04 -2.67 23.52
CA VAL A 156 11.65 -3.13 23.66
C VAL A 156 11.25 -3.95 22.44
N ARG A 157 10.68 -5.12 22.69
CA ARG A 157 10.15 -6.00 21.62
C ARG A 157 8.64 -5.89 21.57
N GLN A 158 8.11 -5.72 20.35
CA GLN A 158 6.67 -5.69 20.07
C GLN A 158 6.36 -6.62 18.91
N TYR A 159 5.06 -6.89 18.70
CA TYR A 159 4.61 -7.80 17.65
C TYR A 159 5.26 -9.19 17.75
N ILE A 160 5.45 -9.69 18.99
CA ILE A 160 5.92 -11.04 19.26
C ILE A 160 4.85 -11.99 18.76
N ARG A 161 5.14 -12.66 17.65
CA ARG A 161 4.11 -13.43 16.92
C ARG A 161 3.87 -14.78 17.58
N TYR A 162 2.59 -15.14 17.72
CA TYR A 162 2.15 -16.44 18.22
C TYR A 162 1.72 -17.38 17.09
N GLY A 163 1.83 -18.69 17.32
CA GLY A 163 1.28 -19.73 16.43
C GLY A 163 2.26 -20.28 15.40
N LEU A 164 1.76 -20.67 14.21
CA LEU A 164 2.54 -21.44 13.22
C LEU A 164 3.80 -20.74 12.71
N ASN A 165 3.79 -19.42 12.63
CA ASN A 165 4.92 -18.58 12.23
C ASN A 165 5.44 -17.73 13.40
N GLN A 166 5.47 -18.30 14.59
CA GLN A 166 5.98 -17.64 15.81
C GLN A 166 7.37 -17.03 15.62
N ASN A 167 7.61 -15.90 16.26
CA ASN A 167 8.91 -15.24 16.27
C ASN A 167 9.03 -14.30 17.48
N ASN A 168 10.22 -13.76 17.71
CA ASN A 168 10.53 -12.88 18.85
C ASN A 168 10.13 -11.41 18.60
N GLY A 169 9.24 -11.14 17.66
CA GLY A 169 8.77 -9.79 17.35
C GLY A 169 9.83 -8.88 16.74
N SER A 170 9.51 -7.60 16.72
CA SER A 170 10.35 -6.51 16.19
C SER A 170 10.72 -5.53 17.31
N PRO A 171 11.77 -4.71 17.15
CA PRO A 171 11.94 -3.54 17.99
C PRO A 171 10.70 -2.65 17.98
N GLN A 172 10.39 -1.99 19.09
CA GLN A 172 9.38 -0.95 19.12
C GLN A 172 9.76 0.16 18.14
N LYS A 173 8.88 0.46 17.18
CA LYS A 173 9.13 1.48 16.18
C LYS A 173 7.85 2.03 15.56
N GLU A 174 7.95 3.22 15.03
CA GLU A 174 6.93 3.87 14.21
C GLU A 174 7.54 4.94 13.31
N VAL A 175 6.75 5.44 12.36
CA VAL A 175 7.10 6.58 11.49
C VAL A 175 6.06 7.68 11.61
N PHE A 176 6.49 8.94 11.45
CA PHE A 176 5.62 10.12 11.46
C PHE A 176 6.27 11.29 10.70
N LEU A 177 5.46 12.23 10.24
CA LEU A 177 5.96 13.43 9.56
C LEU A 177 6.31 14.54 10.55
N VAL A 178 7.38 15.25 10.26
CA VAL A 178 7.89 16.35 11.08
C VAL A 178 8.25 17.52 10.18
N ALA A 179 7.77 18.70 10.51
CA ALA A 179 8.15 19.96 9.84
C ALA A 179 9.58 20.40 10.22
N ALA A 180 10.13 21.35 9.48
CA ALA A 180 11.49 21.85 9.71
C ALA A 180 11.70 22.39 11.13
N ASP A 181 10.69 22.98 11.74
CA ASP A 181 10.74 23.51 13.11
C ASP A 181 10.58 22.45 14.22
N GLY A 182 10.53 21.16 13.85
CA GLY A 182 10.35 20.05 14.76
C GLY A 182 8.90 19.75 15.14
N THR A 183 7.91 20.41 14.54
CA THR A 183 6.48 20.12 14.76
C THR A 183 6.09 18.79 14.14
N VAL A 184 5.51 17.90 14.93
CA VAL A 184 4.94 16.62 14.46
C VAL A 184 3.61 16.89 13.76
N ASP A 185 3.42 16.32 12.58
CA ASP A 185 2.16 16.44 11.85
C ASP A 185 1.02 15.74 12.63
N PRO A 186 -0.05 16.45 13.02
CA PRO A 186 -1.17 15.86 13.76
C PRO A 186 -1.92 14.77 13.00
N ALA A 187 -1.80 14.71 11.67
CA ALA A 187 -2.35 13.62 10.87
C ALA A 187 -1.51 12.34 10.96
N THR A 188 -0.30 12.42 11.49
CA THR A 188 0.62 11.28 11.67
C THR A 188 1.18 11.24 13.10
N PRO A 189 0.32 11.25 14.14
CA PRO A 189 0.75 11.41 15.52
C PRO A 189 1.66 10.28 15.99
N ILE A 190 2.51 10.56 16.99
CA ILE A 190 3.24 9.54 17.72
C ILE A 190 2.23 8.67 18.48
N VAL A 191 2.25 7.36 18.27
CA VAL A 191 1.25 6.42 18.82
C VAL A 191 1.77 5.59 19.99
N TRP A 192 3.09 5.59 20.21
CA TRP A 192 3.73 4.91 21.32
C TRP A 192 4.41 5.88 22.29
N ASP A 193 4.52 5.45 23.54
CA ASP A 193 5.41 6.07 24.51
C ASP A 193 6.79 5.38 24.41
N TYR A 194 7.85 6.17 24.20
CA TYR A 194 9.23 5.71 24.17
C TYR A 194 9.93 6.16 25.45
N ALA A 195 10.07 5.27 26.42
CA ALA A 195 10.87 5.53 27.61
C ALA A 195 12.35 5.78 27.23
N GLU A 196 12.79 5.23 26.11
CA GLU A 196 14.09 5.47 25.50
C GLU A 196 13.97 5.42 23.97
N VAL A 197 14.52 6.42 23.30
CA VAL A 197 14.73 6.43 21.85
C VAL A 197 16.17 6.01 21.59
N THR A 198 16.37 4.78 21.12
CA THR A 198 17.72 4.26 20.81
C THR A 198 18.21 4.71 19.44
N ARG A 199 17.30 5.05 18.53
CA ARG A 199 17.61 5.62 17.21
C ARG A 199 16.44 6.45 16.71
N LEU A 200 16.76 7.63 16.17
CA LEU A 200 15.83 8.50 15.49
C LEU A 200 16.42 8.87 14.13
N THR A 201 15.78 8.41 13.04
CA THR A 201 16.26 8.61 11.67
C THR A 201 15.30 9.49 10.90
N ALA A 202 15.81 10.57 10.29
CA ALA A 202 15.04 11.44 9.42
C ALA A 202 15.32 11.13 7.95
N HIS A 203 14.25 10.95 7.17
CA HIS A 203 14.25 10.78 5.72
C HIS A 203 13.68 12.07 5.12
N PRO A 204 14.49 12.90 4.46
CA PRO A 204 14.01 14.16 3.88
C PRO A 204 12.88 13.94 2.87
N VAL A 205 11.84 14.76 2.95
CA VAL A 205 10.72 14.76 2.00
C VAL A 205 11.10 15.65 0.81
N ASP A 206 11.16 15.07 -0.38
CA ASP A 206 11.43 15.80 -1.61
C ASP A 206 10.30 16.82 -1.91
N ALA A 207 10.65 18.05 -2.27
CA ALA A 207 9.65 19.10 -2.52
C ALA A 207 8.84 18.86 -3.80
N LYS A 208 9.47 18.26 -4.83
CA LYS A 208 8.83 18.01 -6.13
C LYS A 208 8.33 16.58 -6.23
N THR A 209 7.12 16.40 -6.75
CA THR A 209 6.61 15.10 -7.12
C THR A 209 7.37 14.55 -8.31
N LEU A 210 7.79 13.28 -8.20
CA LEU A 210 8.34 12.49 -9.30
C LEU A 210 7.23 11.61 -9.86
N THR A 211 7.08 11.61 -11.18
CA THR A 211 6.04 10.84 -11.88
C THR A 211 6.63 9.69 -12.68
N ILE A 212 6.04 8.51 -12.52
CA ILE A 212 6.30 7.30 -13.33
C ILE A 212 4.98 6.93 -13.97
N LYS A 213 4.92 6.85 -15.29
CA LYS A 213 3.66 6.54 -15.97
C LYS A 213 3.81 5.47 -17.05
N GLY A 214 2.73 4.73 -17.26
CA GLY A 214 2.61 3.72 -18.31
C GLY A 214 3.44 2.47 -18.05
N GLY A 215 3.66 1.70 -19.11
CA GLY A 215 4.40 0.46 -19.12
C GLY A 215 3.57 -0.77 -18.80
N HIS A 216 3.84 -1.84 -19.53
CA HIS A 216 3.28 -3.17 -19.30
C HIS A 216 4.42 -4.13 -18.91
N PHE A 217 4.45 -4.55 -17.68
CA PHE A 217 5.47 -5.42 -17.11
C PHE A 217 4.93 -6.84 -16.99
N THR A 218 5.74 -7.81 -17.37
CA THR A 218 5.43 -9.23 -17.20
C THR A 218 6.60 -9.91 -16.51
N THR A 219 6.37 -10.39 -15.28
CA THR A 219 7.36 -11.20 -14.58
C THR A 219 7.22 -12.68 -14.98
N ILE A 220 8.30 -13.29 -15.48
CA ILE A 220 8.42 -14.74 -15.57
C ILE A 220 8.85 -15.21 -14.17
N ALA A 221 7.94 -15.90 -13.48
CA ALA A 221 8.08 -16.23 -12.07
C ALA A 221 9.31 -17.12 -11.78
N ASN A 222 9.90 -16.90 -10.61
CA ASN A 222 10.98 -17.74 -10.11
C ASN A 222 10.50 -19.18 -9.89
N GLN A 223 11.44 -20.12 -9.99
CA GLN A 223 11.25 -21.55 -9.76
C GLN A 223 12.04 -22.03 -8.52
N ALA A 224 12.32 -21.11 -7.59
CA ALA A 224 13.04 -21.43 -6.36
C ALA A 224 12.19 -22.31 -5.44
N GLU A 225 12.82 -22.96 -4.47
CA GLU A 225 12.10 -23.67 -3.43
C GLU A 225 11.19 -22.77 -2.62
N SER A 226 10.06 -23.33 -2.16
CA SER A 226 9.07 -22.62 -1.35
C SER A 226 9.59 -22.37 0.07
N THR A 227 10.45 -21.37 0.22
CA THR A 227 11.01 -20.90 1.50
C THR A 227 10.81 -19.40 1.64
N TYR A 228 10.93 -18.85 2.87
CA TYR A 228 10.79 -17.41 3.12
C TYR A 228 11.98 -16.59 2.59
N ASN A 229 12.32 -16.77 1.33
CA ASN A 229 13.34 -15.99 0.62
C ASN A 229 12.67 -15.03 -0.39
N TYR A 230 12.05 -13.97 0.14
CA TYR A 230 11.30 -13.01 -0.67
C TYR A 230 12.11 -12.44 -1.83
N HIS A 231 11.59 -12.53 -3.03
CA HIS A 231 12.10 -11.86 -4.21
C HIS A 231 11.61 -10.41 -4.27
N ALA A 232 12.44 -9.49 -4.75
CA ALA A 232 12.14 -8.04 -4.80
C ALA A 232 12.58 -7.44 -6.15
N ARG A 233 11.95 -7.88 -7.24
CA ARG A 233 12.36 -7.61 -8.62
C ARG A 233 11.53 -6.55 -9.36
N GLY A 234 10.73 -5.79 -8.68
CA GLY A 234 9.88 -4.75 -9.25
C GLY A 234 10.46 -3.33 -9.14
N ILE A 235 9.59 -2.40 -8.74
CA ILE A 235 9.85 -0.98 -8.56
C ILE A 235 9.85 -0.66 -7.07
N ALA A 236 11.04 -0.46 -6.48
CA ALA A 236 11.19 -0.09 -5.07
C ALA A 236 11.15 1.44 -4.91
N VAL A 237 10.12 1.97 -4.27
CA VAL A 237 9.95 3.40 -3.99
C VAL A 237 10.51 3.71 -2.61
N ARG A 238 11.60 4.49 -2.57
CA ARG A 238 12.28 4.98 -1.34
C ARG A 238 12.29 6.49 -1.23
N ARG A 239 11.55 7.14 -2.10
CA ARG A 239 11.42 8.59 -2.22
C ARG A 239 10.02 9.01 -1.79
N SER A 240 9.93 10.13 -1.09
CA SER A 240 8.66 10.82 -0.84
C SER A 240 8.19 11.62 -2.06
N ASN A 241 6.88 11.91 -2.13
CA ASN A 241 6.25 12.63 -3.24
C ASN A 241 6.46 11.91 -4.59
N VAL A 242 5.91 10.70 -4.71
CA VAL A 242 5.95 9.88 -5.94
C VAL A 242 4.54 9.60 -6.42
N ARG A 243 4.32 9.75 -7.73
CA ARG A 243 3.10 9.34 -8.44
C ARG A 243 3.45 8.23 -9.44
N ILE A 244 2.75 7.10 -9.34
CA ILE A 244 2.81 6.00 -10.31
C ILE A 244 1.43 5.89 -10.95
N GLU A 245 1.36 5.96 -12.30
CA GLU A 245 0.10 6.05 -13.01
C GLU A 245 0.04 5.15 -14.23
N GLY A 246 -1.07 4.41 -14.40
CA GLY A 246 -1.38 3.65 -15.60
C GLY A 246 -0.44 2.48 -15.88
N LEU A 247 0.26 1.96 -14.87
CA LEU A 247 1.15 0.81 -14.98
C LEU A 247 0.32 -0.48 -14.97
N ARG A 248 0.76 -1.48 -15.75
CA ARG A 248 0.23 -2.83 -15.70
C ARG A 248 1.33 -3.84 -15.35
N HIS A 249 1.07 -4.73 -14.40
CA HIS A 249 1.91 -5.87 -14.08
C HIS A 249 1.15 -7.18 -14.20
N ASP A 250 1.72 -8.12 -14.93
CA ASP A 250 1.26 -9.49 -15.08
C ASP A 250 2.36 -10.47 -14.65
N VAL A 251 1.97 -11.68 -14.26
CA VAL A 251 2.88 -12.76 -13.87
C VAL A 251 2.60 -13.99 -14.71
N THR A 252 3.65 -14.64 -15.20
CA THR A 252 3.56 -15.89 -15.96
C THR A 252 4.52 -16.93 -15.38
N GLY A 253 4.28 -18.21 -15.68
CA GLY A 253 5.19 -19.29 -15.31
C GLY A 253 5.19 -19.65 -13.81
N GLU A 254 4.23 -19.21 -13.01
CA GLU A 254 4.05 -19.71 -11.64
C GLU A 254 3.70 -21.20 -11.67
N GLY A 255 4.61 -22.05 -11.18
CA GLY A 255 4.48 -23.51 -11.11
C GLY A 255 3.81 -23.99 -9.82
N ASP A 256 4.20 -25.19 -9.39
CA ASP A 256 3.70 -25.81 -8.14
C ASP A 256 4.49 -25.36 -6.91
N HIS A 257 5.66 -24.78 -7.10
CA HIS A 257 6.51 -24.21 -6.07
C HIS A 257 7.13 -22.88 -6.53
N GLY A 258 7.59 -22.09 -5.59
CA GLY A 258 8.27 -20.82 -5.83
C GLY A 258 8.53 -20.06 -4.53
N ALA A 259 9.54 -19.21 -4.52
CA ALA A 259 9.77 -18.26 -3.44
C ALA A 259 8.76 -17.10 -3.54
N PRO A 260 8.31 -16.53 -2.41
CA PRO A 260 7.34 -15.45 -2.40
C PRO A 260 7.95 -14.14 -2.91
N TYR A 261 7.11 -13.27 -3.46
CA TYR A 261 7.46 -11.90 -3.83
C TYR A 261 7.11 -10.92 -2.72
N GLY A 262 8.01 -9.97 -2.47
CA GLY A 262 7.80 -8.90 -1.49
C GLY A 262 6.86 -7.81 -2.00
N SER A 263 6.99 -7.47 -3.28
CA SER A 263 6.09 -6.63 -4.08
C SER A 263 6.67 -6.41 -5.47
N PHE A 264 5.83 -6.10 -6.46
CA PHE A 264 6.25 -5.48 -7.71
C PHE A 264 6.37 -3.96 -7.53
N VAL A 265 5.37 -3.30 -6.94
CA VAL A 265 5.50 -1.91 -6.49
C VAL A 265 5.49 -1.86 -4.97
N GLY A 266 6.61 -1.47 -4.38
CA GLY A 266 6.78 -1.40 -2.93
C GLY A 266 7.26 -0.04 -2.45
N ALA A 267 6.45 0.64 -1.60
CA ALA A 267 6.83 1.88 -0.92
C ALA A 267 7.51 1.56 0.41
N SER A 268 8.67 2.17 0.69
CA SER A 268 9.36 2.01 1.97
C SER A 268 10.11 3.28 2.37
N TYR A 269 9.96 3.68 3.64
CA TYR A 269 10.56 4.90 4.18
C TYR A 269 10.25 6.14 3.31
N SER A 270 9.00 6.25 2.88
CA SER A 270 8.52 7.29 1.98
C SER A 270 7.20 7.89 2.47
N ALA A 271 6.94 9.12 2.09
CA ALA A 271 5.68 9.80 2.35
C ALA A 271 5.03 10.26 1.05
N ASN A 272 3.68 10.35 1.02
CA ASN A 272 2.91 10.87 -0.10
C ASN A 272 3.18 10.08 -1.40
N VAL A 273 2.95 8.78 -1.38
CA VAL A 273 3.05 7.91 -2.55
C VAL A 273 1.64 7.63 -3.09
N LEU A 274 1.39 8.05 -4.32
CA LEU A 274 0.12 7.82 -5.03
C LEU A 274 0.33 6.82 -6.17
N VAL A 275 -0.38 5.70 -6.12
CA VAL A 275 -0.48 4.70 -7.19
C VAL A 275 -1.88 4.75 -7.75
N THR A 276 -2.05 5.09 -9.03
CA THR A 276 -3.37 5.34 -9.61
C THR A 276 -3.54 4.72 -10.99
N ASN A 277 -4.77 4.27 -11.28
CA ASN A 277 -5.15 3.68 -12.57
C ASN A 277 -4.24 2.51 -12.99
N CYS A 278 -3.71 1.75 -12.01
CA CYS A 278 -2.80 0.64 -12.25
C CYS A 278 -3.51 -0.72 -12.17
N VAL A 279 -2.92 -1.69 -12.86
CA VAL A 279 -3.40 -3.08 -12.85
C VAL A 279 -2.28 -3.98 -12.33
N PHE A 280 -2.60 -4.81 -11.34
CA PHE A 280 -1.66 -5.69 -10.65
C PHE A 280 -2.11 -7.15 -10.74
N THR A 281 -1.25 -8.10 -10.34
CA THR A 281 -1.54 -9.53 -10.38
C THR A 281 -1.28 -10.18 -9.04
N ALA A 282 -2.27 -10.85 -8.47
CA ALA A 282 -2.06 -11.65 -7.28
C ALA A 282 -1.28 -12.93 -7.62
N HIS A 283 -0.34 -13.30 -6.75
CA HIS A 283 0.53 -14.48 -6.90
C HIS A 283 -0.12 -15.74 -6.34
N LYS A 284 0.25 -16.90 -6.89
CA LYS A 284 -0.14 -18.19 -6.32
C LYS A 284 0.30 -18.31 -4.86
N THR A 285 -0.50 -19.01 -4.07
CA THR A 285 -0.18 -19.32 -2.67
C THR A 285 0.67 -20.57 -2.59
N TYR A 286 1.93 -20.43 -2.22
CA TYR A 286 2.81 -21.56 -1.93
C TYR A 286 2.84 -21.87 -0.43
N ARG A 287 3.25 -23.10 -0.09
CA ARG A 287 3.36 -23.55 1.29
C ARG A 287 4.81 -23.92 1.61
N THR A 288 5.19 -23.68 2.86
CA THR A 288 6.49 -24.09 3.43
C THR A 288 6.27 -24.58 4.87
N ILE A 289 7.34 -24.95 5.55
CA ILE A 289 7.32 -25.26 6.97
C ILE A 289 7.56 -23.97 7.76
N GLY A 290 6.60 -23.62 8.61
CA GLY A 290 6.69 -22.46 9.48
C GLY A 290 7.59 -22.69 10.71
N ALA A 291 7.80 -21.66 11.51
CA ALA A 291 8.67 -21.71 12.69
C ALA A 291 8.25 -22.74 13.76
N ALA A 292 6.98 -23.12 13.80
CA ALA A 292 6.47 -24.18 14.67
C ALA A 292 6.59 -25.61 14.07
N GLY A 293 7.34 -25.79 12.97
CA GLY A 293 7.56 -27.09 12.32
C GLY A 293 6.33 -27.65 11.57
N LYS A 294 5.35 -26.80 11.22
CA LYS A 294 4.11 -27.20 10.56
C LYS A 294 3.92 -26.48 9.23
N PRO A 295 3.20 -27.08 8.26
CA PRO A 295 2.92 -26.45 6.99
C PRO A 295 2.15 -25.13 7.14
N VAL A 296 2.64 -24.06 6.48
CA VAL A 296 2.03 -22.73 6.44
C VAL A 296 2.02 -22.20 5.02
N SER A 297 1.03 -21.34 4.71
CA SER A 297 1.00 -20.59 3.47
C SER A 297 1.93 -19.38 3.56
N MET A 298 2.68 -19.11 2.49
CA MET A 298 3.54 -17.94 2.40
C MET A 298 2.78 -16.79 1.76
N GLY A 299 2.89 -15.61 2.37
CA GLY A 299 2.39 -14.36 1.77
C GLY A 299 3.28 -13.95 0.60
N SER A 300 2.69 -13.71 -0.55
CA SER A 300 3.36 -13.17 -1.75
C SER A 300 2.54 -12.00 -2.25
N TYR A 301 3.19 -10.86 -2.48
CA TYR A 301 2.50 -9.58 -2.71
C TYR A 301 2.92 -8.97 -4.04
N ASP A 302 2.02 -8.24 -4.68
CA ASP A 302 2.32 -7.43 -5.86
C ASP A 302 2.46 -5.95 -5.52
N ILE A 303 1.79 -5.50 -4.46
CA ILE A 303 1.94 -4.15 -3.91
C ILE A 303 2.23 -4.20 -2.41
N SER A 304 3.04 -3.28 -1.91
CA SER A 304 3.33 -3.18 -0.48
C SER A 304 3.63 -1.75 -0.01
N ALA A 305 3.41 -1.51 1.28
CA ALA A 305 3.81 -0.29 1.95
C ALA A 305 4.45 -0.63 3.31
N ASN A 306 5.66 -0.11 3.57
CA ASN A 306 6.38 -0.38 4.81
C ASN A 306 7.03 0.89 5.35
N ASN A 307 6.89 1.16 6.65
CA ASN A 307 7.45 2.34 7.32
C ASN A 307 7.20 3.63 6.51
N SER A 308 5.98 3.80 6.02
CA SER A 308 5.60 4.86 5.09
C SER A 308 4.33 5.57 5.54
N VAL A 309 4.13 6.79 5.08
CA VAL A 309 3.01 7.64 5.46
C VAL A 309 2.29 8.15 4.22
N ASN A 310 0.95 8.25 4.27
CA ASN A 310 0.12 8.73 3.16
C ASN A 310 0.37 7.94 1.87
N VAL A 311 0.23 6.62 1.93
CA VAL A 311 0.30 5.74 0.73
C VAL A 311 -1.11 5.46 0.24
N SER A 312 -1.38 5.82 -1.01
CA SER A 312 -2.71 5.75 -1.60
C SER A 312 -2.71 4.91 -2.88
N PHE A 313 -3.68 4.02 -2.98
CA PHE A 313 -4.01 3.29 -4.21
C PHE A 313 -5.39 3.76 -4.67
N VAL A 314 -5.46 4.33 -5.88
CA VAL A 314 -6.69 4.95 -6.41
C VAL A 314 -7.02 4.35 -7.77
N ASN A 315 -8.26 3.90 -7.96
CA ASN A 315 -8.74 3.28 -9.21
C ASN A 315 -7.83 2.13 -9.71
N CYS A 316 -7.32 1.32 -8.80
CA CYS A 316 -6.46 0.19 -9.11
C CYS A 316 -7.24 -1.13 -9.03
N ARG A 317 -6.81 -2.13 -9.81
CA ARG A 317 -7.45 -3.44 -9.81
C ARG A 317 -6.44 -4.56 -9.98
N GLN A 318 -6.84 -5.79 -9.63
CA GLN A 318 -6.06 -6.99 -9.94
C GLN A 318 -6.61 -7.74 -11.16
N THR A 319 -5.73 -8.53 -11.82
CA THR A 319 -6.08 -9.34 -12.99
C THR A 319 -6.76 -10.65 -12.63
N THR A 320 -6.38 -11.25 -11.50
CA THR A 320 -6.96 -12.50 -10.99
C THR A 320 -8.30 -12.25 -10.32
N ASP A 321 -9.16 -13.27 -10.27
CA ASP A 321 -10.42 -13.19 -9.51
C ASP A 321 -10.13 -12.90 -8.03
N ILE A 322 -10.72 -11.83 -7.52
CA ILE A 322 -10.55 -11.40 -6.12
C ILE A 322 -11.07 -12.42 -5.09
N ASN A 323 -11.91 -13.36 -5.52
CA ASN A 323 -12.51 -14.42 -4.69
C ASN A 323 -11.79 -15.77 -4.82
N ASP A 324 -10.78 -15.89 -5.69
CA ASP A 324 -10.07 -17.14 -5.90
C ASP A 324 -9.02 -17.40 -4.82
N GLY A 325 -9.29 -18.35 -3.94
CA GLY A 325 -8.40 -18.73 -2.83
C GLY A 325 -7.09 -19.41 -3.22
N ARG A 326 -6.83 -19.68 -4.52
CA ARG A 326 -5.54 -20.18 -5.02
C ARG A 326 -4.47 -19.10 -4.99
N TYR A 327 -4.85 -17.84 -5.02
CA TYR A 327 -3.95 -16.69 -5.00
C TYR A 327 -3.86 -16.09 -3.61
N TRP A 328 -2.71 -15.52 -3.26
CA TRP A 328 -2.55 -14.76 -2.03
C TRP A 328 -3.14 -13.35 -2.16
N GLY A 329 -3.38 -12.70 -1.02
CA GLY A 329 -3.83 -11.29 -1.02
C GLY A 329 -2.76 -10.37 -1.60
N ILE A 330 -3.18 -9.51 -2.51
CA ILE A 330 -2.31 -8.68 -3.34
C ILE A 330 -1.44 -7.68 -2.56
N PHE A 331 -1.88 -7.25 -1.38
CA PHE A 331 -1.29 -6.17 -0.61
C PHE A 331 -0.77 -6.62 0.76
N GLY A 332 0.37 -6.07 1.15
CA GLY A 332 0.92 -6.17 2.51
C GLY A 332 1.46 -4.84 3.01
N SER A 333 1.29 -4.56 4.32
CA SER A 333 1.79 -3.33 4.92
C SER A 333 2.39 -3.57 6.31
N ASN A 334 3.33 -2.70 6.74
CA ASN A 334 3.85 -2.68 8.10
C ASN A 334 4.25 -1.27 8.50
N TYR A 335 3.90 -0.85 9.72
CA TYR A 335 4.31 0.43 10.32
C TYR A 335 4.00 1.65 9.45
N CYS A 336 2.83 1.64 8.83
CA CYS A 336 2.37 2.74 7.98
C CYS A 336 1.36 3.63 8.70
N LYS A 337 1.26 4.88 8.26
CA LYS A 337 0.16 5.77 8.68
C LYS A 337 -0.59 6.29 7.47
N ASN A 338 -1.91 6.44 7.62
CA ASN A 338 -2.81 6.97 6.59
C ASN A 338 -2.75 6.17 5.28
N LEU A 339 -3.07 4.87 5.35
CA LEU A 339 -3.23 4.04 4.15
C LEU A 339 -4.60 4.29 3.52
N LEU A 340 -4.66 4.42 2.20
CA LEU A 340 -5.89 4.64 1.45
C LEU A 340 -6.04 3.67 0.28
N TYR A 341 -7.22 3.03 0.19
CA TYR A 341 -7.79 2.50 -1.04
C TYR A 341 -9.00 3.34 -1.44
N ASP A 342 -9.07 3.80 -2.70
CA ASP A 342 -10.21 4.51 -3.25
C ASP A 342 -10.51 4.01 -4.66
N GLY A 343 -11.71 3.50 -4.91
CA GLY A 343 -12.12 2.96 -6.21
C GLY A 343 -11.37 1.68 -6.61
N CYS A 344 -10.87 0.89 -5.66
CA CYS A 344 -10.05 -0.29 -5.95
C CYS A 344 -10.86 -1.59 -5.94
N THR A 345 -10.43 -2.56 -6.78
CA THR A 345 -10.95 -3.93 -6.80
C THR A 345 -9.80 -4.91 -6.51
N PHE A 346 -9.71 -5.38 -5.27
CA PHE A 346 -8.61 -6.21 -4.78
C PHE A 346 -9.09 -7.35 -3.88
N SER A 347 -8.31 -8.43 -3.80
CA SER A 347 -8.62 -9.55 -2.90
C SER A 347 -8.44 -9.23 -1.42
N ARG A 348 -7.71 -8.14 -1.06
CA ARG A 348 -7.33 -7.86 0.32
C ARG A 348 -6.96 -6.40 0.56
N PHE A 349 -7.36 -5.88 1.73
CA PHE A 349 -6.71 -4.77 2.39
C PHE A 349 -6.00 -5.27 3.66
N ASP A 350 -4.71 -5.03 3.81
CA ASP A 350 -3.93 -5.53 4.95
C ASP A 350 -3.30 -4.39 5.77
N ALA A 351 -4.03 -3.90 6.75
CA ALA A 351 -3.44 -3.11 7.82
C ALA A 351 -2.72 -4.08 8.78
N HIS A 352 -1.48 -4.46 8.41
CA HIS A 352 -0.66 -5.39 9.18
C HIS A 352 0.00 -4.68 10.37
N MET A 353 1.15 -5.09 10.82
CA MET A 353 1.77 -4.59 12.07
C MET A 353 1.88 -3.06 12.11
N GLY A 354 1.34 -2.44 13.16
CA GLY A 354 1.59 -1.03 13.49
C GLY A 354 1.04 0.00 12.52
N VAL A 355 -0.05 -0.31 11.81
CA VAL A 355 -0.72 0.66 10.95
C VAL A 355 -1.53 1.64 11.80
N ALA A 356 -1.42 2.93 11.51
CA ALA A 356 -2.24 3.96 12.14
C ALA A 356 -3.07 4.71 11.10
N ASN A 357 -4.37 4.72 11.27
CA ASN A 357 -5.38 5.23 10.36
C ASN A 357 -5.36 4.53 8.99
N ALA A 358 -6.51 4.01 8.59
CA ALA A 358 -6.71 3.38 7.31
C ALA A 358 -8.08 3.77 6.75
N THR A 359 -8.15 3.95 5.43
CA THR A 359 -9.40 4.25 4.73
C THR A 359 -9.55 3.33 3.53
N VAL A 360 -10.71 2.71 3.41
CA VAL A 360 -11.13 1.95 2.23
C VAL A 360 -12.47 2.50 1.79
N ARG A 361 -12.53 3.05 0.58
CA ARG A 361 -13.78 3.63 0.08
C ARG A 361 -13.99 3.33 -1.40
N ASN A 362 -15.26 3.24 -1.80
CA ASN A 362 -15.65 2.98 -3.19
C ASN A 362 -15.00 1.71 -3.76
N CYS A 363 -14.78 0.68 -2.93
CA CYS A 363 -13.98 -0.49 -3.26
C CYS A 363 -14.80 -1.79 -3.33
N GLU A 364 -14.22 -2.79 -3.98
CA GLU A 364 -14.65 -4.18 -3.85
C GLU A 364 -13.48 -5.02 -3.32
N LEU A 365 -13.66 -5.63 -2.15
CA LEU A 365 -12.66 -6.49 -1.52
C LEU A 365 -13.09 -7.94 -1.55
N GLY A 366 -12.17 -8.81 -1.97
CA GLY A 366 -12.41 -10.23 -2.15
C GLY A 366 -12.18 -11.08 -0.89
N TYR A 367 -11.87 -12.35 -1.10
CA TYR A 367 -11.95 -13.41 -0.10
C TYR A 367 -11.07 -13.23 1.15
N MET A 368 -9.97 -12.48 1.07
CA MET A 368 -9.11 -12.20 2.22
C MET A 368 -9.53 -10.95 3.01
N GLY A 369 -10.47 -10.14 2.48
CA GLY A 369 -11.13 -9.03 3.16
C GLY A 369 -10.19 -8.02 3.78
N ILE A 370 -10.52 -7.58 4.99
CA ILE A 370 -9.78 -6.55 5.73
C ILE A 370 -9.10 -7.18 6.94
N ASN A 371 -7.76 -7.13 6.97
CA ASN A 371 -7.01 -7.37 8.19
C ASN A 371 -6.69 -6.06 8.89
N ALA A 372 -6.76 -6.05 10.22
CA ALA A 372 -6.51 -4.87 11.02
C ALA A 372 -5.65 -5.20 12.26
N ILE A 373 -4.46 -4.59 12.33
CA ILE A 373 -3.56 -4.59 13.49
C ILE A 373 -2.97 -3.19 13.60
N GLY A 374 -3.45 -2.40 14.56
CA GLY A 374 -2.97 -1.03 14.60
C GLY A 374 -3.73 -0.07 15.50
N PHE A 375 -3.86 1.19 15.05
CA PHE A 375 -4.28 2.34 15.85
C PHE A 375 -5.18 3.31 15.08
N GLY A 376 -5.86 4.18 15.82
CA GLY A 376 -6.58 5.32 15.26
C GLY A 376 -7.88 4.92 14.56
N THR A 377 -8.29 5.65 13.55
CA THR A 377 -9.55 5.40 12.84
C THR A 377 -9.35 4.48 11.64
N PHE A 378 -10.14 3.43 11.57
CA PHE A 378 -10.32 2.64 10.36
C PHE A 378 -11.69 2.97 9.76
N LEU A 379 -11.69 3.66 8.63
CA LEU A 379 -12.90 4.06 7.91
C LEU A 379 -13.11 3.15 6.69
N VAL A 380 -14.33 2.61 6.56
CA VAL A 380 -14.76 1.88 5.35
C VAL A 380 -16.07 2.51 4.86
N GLU A 381 -16.08 2.98 3.61
CA GLU A 381 -17.25 3.66 3.02
C GLU A 381 -17.58 3.11 1.63
N ASN A 382 -18.87 3.03 1.28
CA ASN A 382 -19.34 2.66 -0.06
C ASN A 382 -18.62 1.43 -0.63
N THR A 383 -18.35 0.41 0.20
CA THR A 383 -17.47 -0.70 -0.13
C THR A 383 -18.18 -2.05 0.06
N THR A 384 -17.95 -2.98 -0.89
CA THR A 384 -18.36 -4.37 -0.75
C THR A 384 -17.19 -5.21 -0.24
N VAL A 385 -17.43 -5.98 0.84
CA VAL A 385 -16.43 -6.90 1.43
C VAL A 385 -16.94 -8.34 1.32
N ARG A 386 -16.22 -9.21 0.58
CA ARG A 386 -16.54 -10.63 0.36
C ARG A 386 -15.55 -11.52 1.08
N SER A 387 -15.76 -11.74 2.38
CA SER A 387 -14.80 -12.48 3.22
C SER A 387 -15.49 -13.19 4.38
N ARG A 388 -14.74 -13.91 5.20
CA ARG A 388 -15.27 -14.62 6.38
C ARG A 388 -15.78 -13.70 7.48
N SER A 389 -15.18 -12.52 7.61
CA SER A 389 -15.56 -11.48 8.54
C SER A 389 -15.34 -10.13 7.86
N PHE A 390 -16.07 -9.10 8.26
CA PHE A 390 -15.87 -7.76 7.71
C PHE A 390 -14.47 -7.25 8.10
N PHE A 391 -14.11 -7.32 9.39
CA PHE A 391 -12.76 -7.09 9.90
C PHE A 391 -12.18 -8.37 10.50
N ASN A 392 -10.94 -8.68 10.19
CA ASN A 392 -10.15 -9.71 10.82
C ASN A 392 -9.05 -9.07 11.69
N LEU A 393 -9.27 -9.04 13.00
CA LEU A 393 -8.23 -8.72 13.97
C LEU A 393 -7.33 -9.96 14.12
N ARG A 394 -6.20 -9.94 13.49
CA ARG A 394 -5.33 -11.11 13.40
C ARG A 394 -4.87 -11.63 14.76
N SER A 395 -5.24 -12.85 15.07
CA SER A 395 -4.98 -13.49 16.36
C SER A 395 -3.50 -13.78 16.65
N ASP A 396 -2.71 -13.96 15.60
CA ASP A 396 -1.27 -14.20 15.73
C ASP A 396 -0.47 -12.97 16.22
N TYR A 397 -1.15 -11.81 16.33
CA TYR A 397 -0.63 -10.55 16.91
C TYR A 397 -1.56 -9.96 17.96
N GLY A 398 -2.37 -10.79 18.64
CA GLY A 398 -3.17 -10.38 19.79
C GLY A 398 -4.52 -9.74 19.45
N SER A 399 -4.99 -9.86 18.21
CA SER A 399 -6.30 -9.33 17.77
C SER A 399 -6.51 -7.86 18.14
N THR A 400 -5.56 -6.98 17.79
CA THR A 400 -5.51 -5.63 18.32
C THR A 400 -5.76 -4.53 17.31
N TRP A 401 -6.67 -3.62 17.65
CA TRP A 401 -6.82 -2.31 17.05
C TRP A 401 -7.16 -1.28 18.12
N ARG A 402 -6.26 -0.37 18.42
CA ARG A 402 -6.47 0.66 19.43
C ARG A 402 -7.05 1.94 18.81
N GLY A 403 -8.36 2.03 18.75
CA GLY A 403 -9.06 3.17 18.15
C GLY A 403 -10.47 2.81 17.73
N ASP A 404 -10.97 3.40 16.68
CA ASP A 404 -12.35 3.29 16.27
C ASP A 404 -12.49 2.62 14.90
N PHE A 405 -13.53 1.80 14.70
CA PHE A 405 -13.97 1.33 13.40
C PHE A 405 -15.23 2.09 12.99
N ILE A 406 -15.23 2.64 11.76
CA ILE A 406 -16.36 3.36 11.18
C ILE A 406 -16.68 2.75 9.82
N VAL A 407 -17.90 2.24 9.67
CA VAL A 407 -18.40 1.62 8.44
C VAL A 407 -19.63 2.38 7.99
N ARG A 408 -19.63 2.87 6.74
CA ARG A 408 -20.74 3.63 6.16
C ARG A 408 -21.13 3.12 4.79
N ASN A 409 -22.42 2.92 4.56
CA ASN A 409 -22.99 2.56 3.25
C ASN A 409 -22.27 1.37 2.59
N CYS A 410 -22.04 0.29 3.34
CA CYS A 410 -21.28 -0.87 2.89
C CYS A 410 -22.14 -2.10 2.69
N THR A 411 -21.62 -3.05 1.92
CA THR A 411 -22.19 -4.39 1.78
C THR A 411 -21.20 -5.43 2.29
N PHE A 412 -21.66 -6.32 3.17
CA PHE A 412 -20.90 -7.47 3.61
C PHE A 412 -21.51 -8.75 3.03
N VAL A 413 -20.72 -9.52 2.29
CA VAL A 413 -21.09 -10.82 1.74
C VAL A 413 -20.24 -11.89 2.42
N PRO A 414 -20.76 -12.57 3.48
CA PRO A 414 -20.00 -13.59 4.19
C PRO A 414 -19.60 -14.75 3.28
N SER A 415 -18.29 -14.95 3.09
CA SER A 415 -17.78 -16.10 2.34
C SER A 415 -17.83 -17.36 3.22
N GLY A 416 -18.54 -18.36 2.80
CA GLY A 416 -18.69 -19.63 3.54
C GLY A 416 -20.08 -19.80 4.14
N GLY A 417 -21.10 -19.32 3.47
CA GLY A 417 -22.52 -19.36 3.80
C GLY A 417 -23.12 -20.70 4.23
N LYS A 418 -22.32 -21.76 4.26
CA LYS A 418 -22.70 -23.06 4.87
C LYS A 418 -22.40 -23.14 6.37
N LYS A 419 -21.75 -22.13 6.98
CA LYS A 419 -21.45 -22.09 8.41
C LYS A 419 -22.53 -21.30 9.14
N ALA A 420 -22.98 -21.85 10.27
CA ALA A 420 -24.04 -21.27 11.09
C ALA A 420 -23.62 -20.00 11.88
N ALA A 421 -22.49 -19.36 11.57
CA ALA A 421 -22.04 -18.16 12.26
C ALA A 421 -21.22 -17.26 11.34
N SER A 422 -21.56 -15.97 11.31
CA SER A 422 -20.78 -14.91 10.68
C SER A 422 -20.49 -13.83 11.70
N ALA A 423 -19.31 -13.26 11.68
CA ALA A 423 -18.94 -12.17 12.56
C ALA A 423 -18.46 -10.95 11.76
N LEU A 424 -18.91 -9.76 12.16
CA LEU A 424 -18.41 -8.51 11.57
C LEU A 424 -16.97 -8.25 11.99
N VAL A 425 -16.64 -8.52 13.26
CA VAL A 425 -15.29 -8.40 13.81
C VAL A 425 -14.84 -9.76 14.32
N HIS A 426 -13.89 -10.36 13.63
CA HIS A 426 -13.27 -11.62 14.06
C HIS A 426 -11.99 -11.33 14.83
N GLY A 427 -11.82 -12.02 15.96
CA GLY A 427 -10.60 -11.97 16.77
C GLY A 427 -10.51 -13.19 17.68
N VAL A 428 -9.32 -13.38 18.28
CA VAL A 428 -9.06 -14.39 19.30
C VAL A 428 -8.15 -13.77 20.36
N SER A 429 -8.62 -13.74 21.61
CA SER A 429 -7.86 -13.30 22.77
C SER A 429 -7.87 -14.39 23.84
N THR A 430 -6.94 -15.31 23.76
CA THR A 430 -6.88 -16.49 24.65
C THR A 430 -6.06 -16.29 25.91
N ASP A 431 -5.48 -15.10 26.11
CA ASP A 431 -4.65 -14.78 27.27
C ASP A 431 -3.42 -15.71 27.46
N ARG A 432 -2.93 -16.29 26.38
CA ARG A 432 -1.84 -17.30 26.43
C ARG A 432 -0.46 -16.76 26.11
N HIS A 433 -0.39 -15.54 25.58
CA HIS A 433 0.83 -15.02 24.99
C HIS A 433 0.96 -13.52 25.19
N ASP A 434 2.18 -13.11 25.59
CA ASP A 434 2.57 -11.70 25.62
C ASP A 434 3.05 -11.27 24.23
N PHE A 435 2.32 -10.35 23.63
CA PHE A 435 2.66 -9.79 22.31
C PHE A 435 3.66 -8.63 22.38
N GLY A 436 4.08 -8.24 23.61
CA GLY A 436 4.96 -7.10 23.87
C GLY A 436 4.21 -5.75 23.91
N TYR A 437 2.88 -5.79 23.99
CA TYR A 437 2.00 -4.62 24.14
C TYR A 437 0.62 -5.04 24.64
N GLU A 438 -0.11 -4.08 25.20
CA GLU A 438 -1.52 -4.28 25.55
C GLU A 438 -2.39 -4.41 24.29
N CYS A 439 -3.26 -5.40 24.28
CA CYS A 439 -4.15 -5.68 23.17
C CYS A 439 -5.53 -5.04 23.36
N HIS A 440 -6.10 -4.51 22.29
CA HIS A 440 -7.37 -3.79 22.31
C HIS A 440 -8.30 -4.28 21.19
N ALA A 441 -9.56 -4.58 21.51
CA ALA A 441 -10.62 -4.46 20.51
C ALA A 441 -10.81 -2.98 20.14
N PRO A 442 -11.40 -2.63 18.99
CA PRO A 442 -11.72 -1.25 18.69
C PRO A 442 -12.57 -0.66 19.82
N ARG A 443 -12.19 0.51 20.33
CA ARG A 443 -12.87 1.16 21.46
C ARG A 443 -14.33 1.44 21.13
N ARG A 444 -14.59 1.95 19.92
CA ARG A 444 -15.91 2.24 19.38
C ARG A 444 -16.05 1.67 17.98
N ILE A 445 -17.21 1.07 17.69
CA ILE A 445 -17.53 0.54 16.36
C ILE A 445 -18.85 1.16 15.90
N VAL A 446 -18.86 1.75 14.72
CA VAL A 446 -20.04 2.32 14.08
C VAL A 446 -20.32 1.60 12.78
N PHE A 447 -21.47 0.99 12.66
CA PHE A 447 -22.04 0.53 11.40
C PHE A 447 -23.24 1.44 11.09
N ASP A 448 -23.14 2.24 10.02
CA ASP A 448 -24.20 3.13 9.55
C ASP A 448 -24.47 2.83 8.07
N GLY A 449 -25.58 2.21 7.75
CA GLY A 449 -25.92 1.79 6.39
C GLY A 449 -25.15 0.52 5.96
N LEU A 450 -25.18 -0.54 6.78
CA LEU A 450 -24.55 -1.82 6.42
C LEU A 450 -25.61 -2.84 5.98
N THR A 451 -25.51 -3.34 4.74
CA THR A 451 -26.28 -4.48 4.26
C THR A 451 -25.45 -5.76 4.38
N ILE A 452 -25.98 -6.78 5.05
CA ILE A 452 -25.34 -8.08 5.20
C ILE A 452 -26.07 -9.11 4.31
N ASP A 453 -25.42 -9.56 3.24
CA ASP A 453 -25.95 -10.62 2.37
C ASP A 453 -25.65 -12.00 2.96
N ASP A 454 -26.43 -12.38 3.95
CA ASP A 454 -26.38 -13.69 4.61
C ASP A 454 -27.41 -14.69 4.08
N SER A 455 -27.95 -14.46 2.88
CA SER A 455 -28.96 -15.31 2.20
C SER A 455 -28.53 -16.76 2.02
N ARG A 456 -27.23 -17.04 2.01
CA ARG A 456 -26.67 -18.40 1.82
C ARG A 456 -26.50 -19.19 3.12
N HIS A 457 -26.84 -18.63 4.28
CA HIS A 457 -26.75 -19.32 5.56
C HIS A 457 -27.84 -20.36 5.72
N PRO A 458 -27.59 -21.44 6.51
CA PRO A 458 -28.60 -22.48 6.73
C PRO A 458 -29.78 -21.97 7.58
N GLU A 459 -30.93 -22.63 7.48
CA GLU A 459 -32.16 -22.24 8.17
C GLU A 459 -32.00 -22.08 9.69
N LYS A 460 -31.17 -22.91 10.34
CA LYS A 460 -30.86 -22.83 11.77
C LYS A 460 -29.93 -21.70 12.18
N TYR A 461 -29.58 -20.83 11.25
CA TYR A 461 -28.75 -19.65 11.50
C TYR A 461 -29.52 -18.58 12.27
N ASP A 462 -28.97 -18.10 13.37
CA ASP A 462 -29.64 -17.15 14.28
C ASP A 462 -29.33 -15.67 13.95
N GLY A 463 -28.61 -15.43 12.87
CA GLY A 463 -28.16 -14.11 12.44
C GLY A 463 -26.65 -13.88 12.65
N PRO A 464 -26.11 -12.81 12.06
CA PRO A 464 -24.69 -12.46 12.20
C PRO A 464 -24.42 -11.92 13.62
N PHE A 465 -23.13 -12.02 14.01
CA PHE A 465 -22.63 -11.42 15.24
C PHE A 465 -21.76 -10.19 14.95
N VAL A 466 -21.79 -9.21 15.85
CA VAL A 466 -20.78 -8.13 15.81
C VAL A 466 -19.40 -8.73 16.10
N PHE A 467 -19.25 -9.47 17.19
CA PHE A 467 -17.99 -10.12 17.56
C PHE A 467 -18.07 -11.64 17.44
N SER A 468 -16.98 -12.28 16.97
CA SER A 468 -16.79 -13.72 17.12
C SER A 468 -16.67 -14.10 18.61
N MET A 469 -16.48 -15.41 18.91
CA MET A 469 -16.34 -15.91 20.29
C MET A 469 -15.18 -15.28 21.07
N PHE A 470 -14.13 -14.81 20.42
CA PHE A 470 -12.89 -14.24 20.97
C PHE A 470 -12.18 -15.14 21.98
N ASN A 471 -12.73 -15.33 23.17
CA ASN A 471 -12.11 -16.16 24.21
C ASN A 471 -13.13 -17.15 24.81
N PRO A 472 -13.09 -18.43 24.43
CA PRO A 472 -14.02 -19.43 24.95
C PRO A 472 -13.80 -19.77 26.43
N LYS A 473 -12.75 -19.26 27.05
CA LYS A 473 -12.48 -19.45 28.49
C LYS A 473 -13.00 -18.30 29.36
N ASN A 474 -13.13 -17.10 28.79
CA ASN A 474 -13.66 -15.94 29.49
C ASN A 474 -15.20 -15.96 29.43
N MET A 475 -15.82 -16.84 30.22
CA MET A 475 -17.27 -17.09 30.23
C MET A 475 -17.90 -16.88 31.61
N GLY A 476 -17.16 -16.36 32.59
CA GLY A 476 -17.62 -16.17 33.96
C GLY A 476 -16.71 -15.26 34.79
N ALA A 477 -17.16 -14.91 35.99
CA ALA A 477 -16.47 -13.98 36.89
C ALA A 477 -15.17 -14.56 37.48
N ASP A 478 -15.01 -15.85 37.42
CA ASP A 478 -13.83 -16.59 37.89
C ASP A 478 -12.64 -16.56 36.90
N TYR A 479 -12.87 -16.05 35.70
CA TYR A 479 -11.80 -15.91 34.72
C TYR A 479 -10.86 -14.75 35.06
N VAL A 480 -9.56 -15.04 35.19
CA VAL A 480 -8.52 -14.07 35.43
C VAL A 480 -7.60 -13.99 34.21
N GLU A 481 -7.50 -12.79 33.63
CA GLU A 481 -6.61 -12.52 32.51
C GLU A 481 -5.17 -12.39 32.98
N LYS A 482 -4.26 -13.10 32.33
CA LYS A 482 -2.82 -12.98 32.56
C LYS A 482 -2.24 -11.77 31.81
N HIS A 483 -2.73 -11.52 30.61
CA HIS A 483 -2.35 -10.39 29.76
C HIS A 483 -3.57 -9.54 29.48
N PRO A 484 -3.56 -8.23 29.84
CA PRO A 484 -4.73 -7.36 29.67
C PRO A 484 -5.23 -7.30 28.22
N TYR A 485 -6.56 -7.45 28.06
CA TYR A 485 -7.25 -7.25 26.80
C TYR A 485 -8.41 -6.27 26.99
N HIS A 486 -8.33 -5.13 26.28
CA HIS A 486 -9.33 -4.08 26.40
C HIS A 486 -10.48 -4.34 25.42
N VAL A 487 -11.67 -4.55 25.94
CA VAL A 487 -12.88 -4.81 25.16
C VAL A 487 -13.50 -3.51 24.65
N THR A 488 -14.25 -3.56 23.57
CA THR A 488 -15.03 -2.45 22.99
C THR A 488 -15.95 -1.83 24.04
N GLU A 489 -16.03 -0.51 24.07
CA GLU A 489 -16.93 0.26 24.94
C GLU A 489 -18.32 0.45 24.33
N GLU A 490 -18.39 0.78 23.02
CA GLU A 490 -19.65 1.11 22.34
C GLU A 490 -19.70 0.49 20.93
N VAL A 491 -20.87 -0.07 20.60
CA VAL A 491 -21.25 -0.48 19.25
C VAL A 491 -22.52 0.27 18.85
N VAL A 492 -22.46 0.98 17.72
CA VAL A 492 -23.60 1.67 17.10
C VAL A 492 -24.02 0.90 15.86
N LEU A 493 -25.26 0.46 15.81
CA LEU A 493 -25.90 -0.22 14.67
C LEU A 493 -27.01 0.68 14.15
N LYS A 494 -26.78 1.38 13.07
CA LYS A 494 -27.72 2.30 12.44
C LYS A 494 -27.95 1.91 10.99
N ASN A 495 -29.21 1.79 10.56
CA ASN A 495 -29.56 1.35 9.20
C ASN A 495 -28.86 0.04 8.80
N VAL A 496 -28.79 -0.94 9.71
CA VAL A 496 -28.16 -2.26 9.44
C VAL A 496 -29.22 -3.26 9.08
N THR A 497 -29.08 -3.89 7.90
CA THR A 497 -30.02 -4.87 7.37
C THR A 497 -29.35 -6.20 7.07
N THR A 498 -30.10 -7.31 7.19
CA THR A 498 -29.65 -8.66 6.81
C THR A 498 -30.58 -9.22 5.75
N ALA A 499 -30.05 -9.91 4.75
CA ALA A 499 -30.84 -10.56 3.70
C ALA A 499 -31.71 -11.71 4.25
N SER A 500 -31.26 -12.37 5.32
CA SER A 500 -32.02 -13.39 6.02
C SER A 500 -33.19 -12.88 6.86
N GLY A 501 -33.27 -11.56 7.12
CA GLY A 501 -34.20 -10.97 8.07
C GLY A 501 -33.87 -11.27 9.54
N LYS A 502 -32.76 -11.98 9.83
CA LYS A 502 -32.33 -12.29 11.19
C LYS A 502 -31.65 -11.09 11.85
N PRO A 503 -31.74 -10.92 13.17
CA PRO A 503 -31.11 -9.80 13.87
C PRO A 503 -29.60 -9.92 13.92
N VAL A 504 -28.91 -8.78 14.00
CA VAL A 504 -27.48 -8.75 14.31
C VAL A 504 -27.30 -8.90 15.82
N ASN A 505 -26.66 -9.99 16.25
CA ASN A 505 -26.38 -10.31 17.64
C ASN A 505 -25.04 -9.70 18.09
N LEU A 506 -24.81 -9.51 19.40
CA LEU A 506 -23.57 -8.92 19.89
C LEU A 506 -22.39 -9.89 19.78
N SER A 507 -22.48 -11.04 20.44
CA SER A 507 -21.43 -12.08 20.45
C SER A 507 -21.97 -13.41 20.99
N PRO A 508 -21.43 -14.57 20.55
CA PRO A 508 -21.65 -15.84 21.25
C PRO A 508 -21.05 -15.85 22.65
N ASN A 509 -20.09 -14.96 22.96
CA ASN A 509 -19.51 -14.77 24.30
C ASN A 509 -20.16 -13.58 24.99
N ALA A 510 -21.34 -13.79 25.53
CA ALA A 510 -22.09 -12.75 26.22
C ALA A 510 -21.36 -12.21 27.47
N TRP A 511 -20.59 -13.04 28.18
CA TRP A 511 -19.87 -12.63 29.38
C TRP A 511 -18.74 -11.65 29.08
N MET A 512 -17.87 -11.97 28.12
CA MET A 512 -16.75 -11.09 27.76
C MET A 512 -17.24 -9.71 27.29
N PHE A 513 -18.36 -9.66 26.57
CA PHE A 513 -18.91 -8.43 25.99
C PHE A 513 -20.10 -7.84 26.80
N ARG A 514 -20.30 -8.26 28.06
CA ARG A 514 -21.46 -7.86 28.89
C ARG A 514 -21.57 -6.36 29.15
N ASN A 515 -20.46 -5.63 29.15
CA ASN A 515 -20.41 -4.20 29.43
C ASN A 515 -20.42 -3.32 28.17
N VAL A 516 -20.50 -3.92 26.98
CA VAL A 516 -20.55 -3.15 25.72
C VAL A 516 -21.89 -2.44 25.61
N LYS A 517 -21.85 -1.13 25.50
CA LYS A 517 -23.05 -0.31 25.19
C LYS A 517 -23.42 -0.52 23.72
N VAL A 518 -24.62 -1.05 23.48
CA VAL A 518 -25.17 -1.22 22.13
C VAL A 518 -26.22 -0.17 21.88
N VAL A 519 -26.02 0.69 20.88
CA VAL A 519 -26.97 1.69 20.40
C VAL A 519 -27.57 1.18 19.09
N ARG A 520 -28.89 1.14 18.99
CA ARG A 520 -29.66 0.74 17.81
C ARG A 520 -30.64 1.84 17.44
N ASP A 521 -31.00 1.96 16.17
CA ASP A 521 -32.09 2.84 15.70
C ASP A 521 -33.43 2.32 16.18
#